data_2930ce25651d1fc6ad77f9b7bef23643
#
_entry.id   2930ce25651d1fc6ad77f9b7bef23643
#
_cell.length_a   1.000
_cell.length_b   1.000
_cell.length_c   1.000
_cell.angle_alpha   90.00
_cell.angle_beta   90.00
_cell.angle_gamma   90.00
#
_symmetry.space_group_name_H-M   'P 1'
#
loop_
_entity.id
_entity.type
_entity.pdbx_description
1 polymer ?
#
loop_
_entity_poly.entity_id
_entity_poly.type
_entity_poly.pdbx_seq_one_letter_code
_entity_poly.pdbx_strand_id
1 'polypeptide(L)'
;MIIEKKDSDNFQNRRVDPDLIIKGGTVITMSGDMEPIRDAAVFVTDGIITDIREINVNDHFPDLKAEIIDAHDAIIMPGLINAHSHTAMTVFRGIADDLPLKKWLFEKIFPAEARFLNPDTVYWGALLGCLEMISSGTTCLADGYFFQDSTVQAVHESGLRALIAQGVIDFPAPGVDDPRKNLETAQKFIEKWIGFSDLITPGIFCHSPVTCSRQTLTGAFKISKDFGLPLQIHLSETSEEVNEIMKQEGVRPVHYLDRIGLLDSSLIAAHSIHLDPEEMEILSKKGVRIAHVPESNMKLCVGTARVSKMAGMGLDIGLGTDGCASNNNLDLFQVMDIAAKLSKVIDLDPVSLDAKTVLAMATSRGASVLGLERDTGTLEKGKKADIIVVDTHAPHLCPIYDPFSAIVYSANGADVKDVIVNGKVLMKNREFKTLDKTEIMAQVNNISKSITI
;
A
#
# COMPACT_ATOMS: atom_id res chain seq x y z
N MET A 1 7.71 -12.51 -66.55
CA MET A 1 7.20 -11.39 -65.77
C MET A 1 7.61 -11.71 -64.34
N ILE A 2 8.73 -11.12 -63.92
CA ILE A 2 9.41 -11.37 -62.65
C ILE A 2 8.74 -10.44 -61.62
N ILE A 3 8.12 -11.01 -60.59
CA ILE A 3 7.57 -10.25 -59.45
C ILE A 3 8.67 -10.21 -58.42
N GLU A 4 9.24 -9.01 -58.23
CA GLU A 4 10.20 -8.70 -57.17
C GLU A 4 9.52 -8.85 -55.79
N LYS A 5 10.14 -9.68 -54.95
CA LYS A 5 9.89 -9.70 -53.51
C LYS A 5 10.41 -8.37 -52.91
N LYS A 6 9.51 -7.49 -52.45
CA LYS A 6 9.86 -6.38 -51.57
C LYS A 6 10.21 -6.87 -50.19
N ASP A 7 11.38 -6.46 -49.77
CA ASP A 7 11.98 -6.65 -48.45
C ASP A 7 11.02 -6.31 -47.32
N SER A 8 10.78 -7.29 -46.46
CA SER A 8 10.12 -7.18 -45.18
C SER A 8 11.13 -7.43 -44.05
N ASP A 9 12.22 -6.67 -44.01
CA ASP A 9 13.17 -6.71 -42.92
C ASP A 9 13.71 -5.30 -42.66
N ASN A 10 12.98 -4.50 -41.89
CA ASN A 10 13.52 -3.30 -41.26
C ASN A 10 12.71 -2.87 -40.04
N PHE A 11 12.39 -3.79 -39.14
CA PHE A 11 12.22 -3.44 -37.73
C PHE A 11 13.61 -3.48 -37.06
N GLN A 12 14.49 -2.58 -37.49
CA GLN A 12 15.69 -2.27 -36.72
C GLN A 12 15.25 -1.77 -35.35
N ASN A 13 15.67 -2.50 -34.30
CA ASN A 13 15.75 -2.08 -32.90
C ASN A 13 16.30 -0.63 -32.83
N ARG A 14 15.43 0.37 -32.88
CA ARG A 14 15.81 1.69 -32.37
C ARG A 14 16.04 1.49 -30.89
N ARG A 15 17.29 1.45 -30.44
CA ARG A 15 17.62 1.65 -29.03
C ARG A 15 17.05 3.02 -28.68
N VAL A 16 15.96 3.03 -27.95
CA VAL A 16 15.45 4.26 -27.33
C VAL A 16 16.38 4.50 -26.15
N ASP A 17 17.05 5.63 -26.14
CA ASP A 17 17.92 6.00 -25.03
C ASP A 17 17.07 6.10 -23.73
N PRO A 18 17.62 5.68 -22.58
CA PRO A 18 16.92 5.85 -21.32
C PRO A 18 16.76 7.34 -21.00
N ASP A 19 15.64 7.68 -20.36
CA ASP A 19 15.39 9.03 -19.84
C ASP A 19 15.80 9.17 -18.36
N LEU A 20 15.92 8.05 -17.63
CA LEU A 20 16.41 7.99 -16.26
C LEU A 20 17.35 6.78 -16.08
N ILE A 21 18.47 7.00 -15.37
CA ILE A 21 19.42 5.96 -14.96
C ILE A 21 19.68 6.09 -13.46
N ILE A 22 19.45 5.03 -12.71
CA ILE A 22 19.83 4.94 -11.29
C ILE A 22 21.03 4.01 -11.21
N LYS A 23 22.19 4.50 -10.75
CA LYS A 23 23.44 3.74 -10.89
C LYS A 23 24.30 3.71 -9.64
N GLY A 24 25.11 2.64 -9.50
CA GLY A 24 26.21 2.53 -8.56
C GLY A 24 25.86 1.85 -7.23
N GLY A 25 24.61 1.42 -7.06
CA GLY A 25 24.16 0.78 -5.82
C GLY A 25 24.05 -0.74 -5.89
N THR A 26 23.63 -1.33 -4.77
CA THR A 26 23.22 -2.72 -4.69
C THR A 26 21.74 -2.80 -5.05
N VAL A 27 21.39 -3.49 -6.14
CA VAL A 27 20.00 -3.66 -6.58
C VAL A 27 19.40 -4.91 -5.95
N ILE A 28 18.27 -4.76 -5.26
CA ILE A 28 17.40 -5.84 -4.79
C ILE A 28 16.17 -5.85 -5.68
N THR A 29 16.02 -6.86 -6.53
CA THR A 29 14.93 -6.90 -7.51
C THR A 29 13.60 -7.34 -6.96
N MET A 30 13.57 -8.09 -5.87
CA MET A 30 12.42 -8.80 -5.29
C MET A 30 11.77 -9.78 -6.29
N SER A 31 12.51 -10.23 -7.28
CA SER A 31 12.12 -11.19 -8.32
C SER A 31 13.10 -12.35 -8.40
N GLY A 32 12.64 -13.48 -8.92
CA GLY A 32 13.47 -14.68 -9.14
C GLY A 32 14.03 -15.25 -7.84
N ASP A 33 15.33 -15.47 -7.80
CA ASP A 33 16.08 -15.97 -6.64
C ASP A 33 16.34 -14.88 -5.58
N MET A 34 16.00 -13.63 -5.90
CA MET A 34 16.22 -12.45 -5.04
C MET A 34 17.70 -12.21 -4.66
N GLU A 35 18.66 -12.69 -5.46
CA GLU A 35 20.06 -12.39 -5.20
C GLU A 35 20.37 -10.91 -5.50
N PRO A 36 21.04 -10.19 -4.57
CA PRO A 36 21.39 -8.79 -4.78
C PRO A 36 22.44 -8.62 -5.89
N ILE A 37 22.22 -7.66 -6.79
CA ILE A 37 23.16 -7.31 -7.87
C ILE A 37 23.99 -6.11 -7.40
N ARG A 38 25.28 -6.31 -7.21
CA ARG A 38 26.19 -5.25 -6.73
C ARG A 38 26.66 -4.37 -7.89
N ASP A 39 27.03 -3.13 -7.58
CA ASP A 39 27.55 -2.17 -8.57
C ASP A 39 26.69 -2.14 -9.84
N ALA A 40 25.37 -2.02 -9.66
CA ALA A 40 24.42 -2.16 -10.74
C ALA A 40 23.76 -0.83 -11.14
N ALA A 41 23.12 -0.84 -12.30
CA ALA A 41 22.26 0.26 -12.75
C ALA A 41 20.92 -0.25 -13.23
N VAL A 42 19.89 0.57 -12.97
CA VAL A 42 18.53 0.41 -13.49
C VAL A 42 18.31 1.49 -14.55
N PHE A 43 17.93 1.06 -15.76
CA PHE A 43 17.65 1.93 -16.89
C PHE A 43 16.15 2.02 -17.11
N VAL A 44 15.65 3.24 -17.27
CA VAL A 44 14.22 3.53 -17.41
C VAL A 44 13.99 4.34 -18.68
N THR A 45 12.93 4.02 -19.41
CA THR A 45 12.47 4.74 -20.60
C THR A 45 10.95 4.83 -20.55
N ASP A 46 10.37 6.02 -20.69
CA ASP A 46 8.92 6.24 -20.66
C ASP A 46 8.23 5.60 -19.43
N GLY A 47 8.89 5.67 -18.28
CA GLY A 47 8.38 5.14 -17.02
C GLY A 47 8.49 3.61 -16.87
N ILE A 48 9.12 2.92 -17.82
CA ILE A 48 9.28 1.46 -17.85
C ILE A 48 10.75 1.09 -17.59
N ILE A 49 10.99 0.10 -16.77
CA ILE A 49 12.32 -0.50 -16.59
C ILE A 49 12.71 -1.21 -17.87
N THR A 50 13.77 -0.76 -18.54
CA THR A 50 14.23 -1.33 -19.80
C THR A 50 15.41 -2.27 -19.65
N ASP A 51 16.23 -2.06 -18.60
CA ASP A 51 17.38 -2.93 -18.33
C ASP A 51 17.81 -2.83 -16.86
N ILE A 52 18.38 -3.90 -16.32
CA ILE A 52 19.05 -3.94 -15.02
C ILE A 52 20.31 -4.78 -15.19
N ARG A 53 21.47 -4.21 -14.87
CA ARG A 53 22.74 -4.92 -15.05
C ARG A 53 23.85 -4.37 -14.16
N GLU A 54 24.85 -5.19 -13.92
CA GLU A 54 26.11 -4.75 -13.35
C GLU A 54 26.78 -3.72 -14.26
N ILE A 55 27.44 -2.74 -13.67
CA ILE A 55 28.21 -1.71 -14.36
C ILE A 55 29.56 -1.56 -13.68
N ASN A 56 30.55 -1.01 -14.39
CA ASN A 56 31.76 -0.57 -13.72
C ASN A 56 31.50 0.78 -13.02
N VAL A 57 32.08 0.97 -11.84
CA VAL A 57 31.93 2.23 -11.06
C VAL A 57 32.29 3.47 -11.89
N ASN A 58 33.23 3.30 -12.86
CA ASN A 58 33.69 4.37 -13.74
C ASN A 58 32.89 4.48 -15.05
N ASP A 59 31.81 3.69 -15.23
CA ASP A 59 30.97 3.83 -16.40
C ASP A 59 30.28 5.20 -16.39
N HIS A 60 30.68 6.00 -17.37
CA HIS A 60 30.05 7.29 -17.66
C HIS A 60 29.08 7.10 -18.83
N PHE A 61 27.96 7.79 -18.77
CA PHE A 61 26.95 7.79 -19.83
C PHE A 61 26.83 9.21 -20.47
N PRO A 62 27.96 9.82 -20.93
CA PRO A 62 27.98 11.23 -21.33
C PRO A 62 27.17 11.53 -22.58
N ASP A 63 26.93 10.52 -23.42
CA ASP A 63 26.20 10.65 -24.68
C ASP A 63 24.68 10.49 -24.52
N LEU A 64 24.22 10.13 -23.29
CA LEU A 64 22.80 9.94 -22.99
C LEU A 64 22.21 11.22 -22.38
N LYS A 65 21.05 11.62 -22.88
CA LYS A 65 20.28 12.74 -22.31
C LYS A 65 19.42 12.33 -21.12
N ALA A 66 19.84 11.28 -20.39
CA ALA A 66 19.15 10.73 -19.26
C ALA A 66 19.36 11.57 -17.99
N GLU A 67 18.33 11.68 -17.15
CA GLU A 67 18.54 12.07 -15.76
C GLU A 67 19.32 10.95 -15.04
N ILE A 68 20.36 11.32 -14.29
CA ILE A 68 21.16 10.35 -13.52
C ILE A 68 20.91 10.55 -12.04
N ILE A 69 20.54 9.45 -11.37
CA ILE A 69 20.52 9.34 -9.90
C ILE A 69 21.74 8.50 -9.49
N ASP A 70 22.62 9.13 -8.73
CA ASP A 70 23.78 8.46 -8.14
C ASP A 70 23.35 7.73 -6.86
N ALA A 71 23.40 6.40 -6.93
CA ALA A 71 23.09 5.50 -5.82
C ALA A 71 24.33 4.80 -5.27
N HIS A 72 25.52 5.38 -5.46
CA HIS A 72 26.75 4.82 -4.88
C HIS A 72 26.59 4.67 -3.37
N ASP A 73 27.02 3.51 -2.84
CA ASP A 73 26.82 3.14 -1.44
C ASP A 73 25.35 3.23 -0.97
N ALA A 74 24.41 2.82 -1.83
CA ALA A 74 22.99 2.77 -1.52
C ALA A 74 22.35 1.43 -1.96
N ILE A 75 21.16 1.16 -1.47
CA ILE A 75 20.32 0.03 -1.92
C ILE A 75 19.25 0.58 -2.85
N ILE A 76 19.15 0.02 -4.05
CA ILE A 76 18.11 0.30 -5.04
C ILE A 76 17.12 -0.85 -4.99
N MET A 77 15.85 -0.57 -4.73
CA MET A 77 14.82 -1.60 -4.57
C MET A 77 13.45 -1.13 -5.08
N PRO A 78 12.48 -2.05 -5.26
CA PRO A 78 11.11 -1.64 -5.53
C PRO A 78 10.59 -0.71 -4.44
N GLY A 79 9.79 0.26 -4.82
CA GLY A 79 9.09 1.09 -3.86
C GLY A 79 8.18 0.27 -2.96
N LEU A 80 8.00 0.73 -1.73
CA LEU A 80 7.16 0.06 -0.74
C LEU A 80 5.68 0.23 -1.07
N ILE A 81 4.89 -0.79 -0.78
CA ILE A 81 3.45 -0.86 -1.06
C ILE A 81 2.68 -0.97 0.25
N ASN A 82 1.91 0.05 0.57
CA ASN A 82 1.02 0.10 1.72
C ASN A 82 -0.33 -0.52 1.34
N ALA A 83 -0.57 -1.76 1.77
CA ALA A 83 -1.74 -2.53 1.36
C ALA A 83 -3.05 -2.15 2.08
N HIS A 84 -3.01 -1.28 3.09
CA HIS A 84 -4.19 -0.77 3.79
C HIS A 84 -3.87 0.51 4.55
N SER A 85 -4.60 1.56 4.27
CA SER A 85 -4.51 2.84 4.96
C SER A 85 -5.84 3.61 4.95
N HIS A 86 -5.89 4.63 5.83
CA HIS A 86 -6.90 5.69 5.86
C HIS A 86 -6.14 7.02 5.83
N THR A 87 -5.61 7.35 4.65
CA THR A 87 -4.56 8.37 4.46
C THR A 87 -4.93 9.73 5.04
N ALA A 88 -6.19 10.16 4.88
CA ALA A 88 -6.66 11.44 5.41
C ALA A 88 -6.73 11.51 6.94
N MET A 89 -6.68 10.37 7.65
CA MET A 89 -6.65 10.34 9.12
C MET A 89 -5.37 10.94 9.73
N THR A 90 -4.41 11.39 8.93
CA THR A 90 -3.28 12.20 9.41
C THR A 90 -3.73 13.43 10.19
N VAL A 91 -4.90 14.01 9.87
CA VAL A 91 -5.48 15.14 10.62
C VAL A 91 -5.92 14.77 12.05
N PHE A 92 -6.09 13.47 12.32
CA PHE A 92 -6.49 12.94 13.63
C PHE A 92 -5.35 12.24 14.38
N ARG A 93 -4.12 12.37 13.91
CA ARG A 93 -2.94 11.75 14.53
C ARG A 93 -2.81 12.18 16.01
N GLY A 94 -2.77 11.20 16.91
CA GLY A 94 -2.60 11.43 18.34
C GLY A 94 -3.80 12.02 19.08
N ILE A 95 -4.96 12.07 18.44
CA ILE A 95 -6.18 12.72 18.99
C ILE A 95 -6.83 11.88 20.12
N ALA A 96 -6.61 10.55 20.11
CA ALA A 96 -7.30 9.63 21.00
C ALA A 96 -6.45 8.38 21.30
N ASP A 97 -5.23 8.57 21.81
CA ASP A 97 -4.33 7.47 22.15
C ASP A 97 -4.76 6.76 23.46
N ASP A 98 -4.26 5.54 23.66
CA ASP A 98 -4.37 4.74 24.88
C ASP A 98 -5.82 4.44 25.31
N LEU A 99 -6.69 4.15 24.33
CA LEU A 99 -8.09 3.80 24.56
C LEU A 99 -8.41 2.41 23.99
N PRO A 100 -9.31 1.64 24.64
CA PRO A 100 -9.86 0.42 24.03
C PRO A 100 -10.58 0.75 22.73
N LEU A 101 -10.44 -0.12 21.69
CA LEU A 101 -10.97 0.11 20.34
C LEU A 101 -12.42 0.63 20.31
N LYS A 102 -13.32 0.03 21.07
CA LYS A 102 -14.73 0.43 21.08
C LYS A 102 -14.93 1.87 21.55
N LYS A 103 -14.21 2.30 22.59
CA LYS A 103 -14.25 3.69 23.07
C LYS A 103 -13.56 4.61 22.09
N TRP A 104 -12.40 4.19 21.59
CA TRP A 104 -11.66 4.91 20.56
C TRP A 104 -12.54 5.21 19.34
N LEU A 105 -13.19 4.20 18.78
CA LEU A 105 -13.99 4.32 17.57
C LEU A 105 -15.28 5.10 17.79
N PHE A 106 -16.13 4.66 18.75
CA PHE A 106 -17.50 5.21 18.92
C PHE A 106 -17.57 6.49 19.73
N GLU A 107 -16.64 6.73 20.66
CA GLU A 107 -16.69 7.92 21.53
C GLU A 107 -15.75 9.04 21.05
N LYS A 108 -14.75 8.73 20.19
CA LYS A 108 -13.74 9.69 19.73
C LYS A 108 -13.71 9.83 18.21
N ILE A 109 -13.41 8.75 17.46
CA ILE A 109 -13.12 8.85 16.03
C ILE A 109 -14.40 9.15 15.22
N PHE A 110 -15.44 8.33 15.30
CA PHE A 110 -16.69 8.60 14.57
C PHE A 110 -17.29 9.99 14.88
N PRO A 111 -17.35 10.47 16.14
CA PRO A 111 -17.76 11.83 16.41
C PRO A 111 -16.85 12.90 15.80
N ALA A 112 -15.52 12.67 15.80
CA ALA A 112 -14.58 13.60 15.17
C ALA A 112 -14.74 13.63 13.65
N GLU A 113 -14.86 12.47 13.01
CA GLU A 113 -15.12 12.34 11.58
C GLU A 113 -16.42 13.03 11.17
N ALA A 114 -17.52 12.75 11.87
CA ALA A 114 -18.82 13.37 11.60
C ALA A 114 -18.80 14.90 11.73
N ARG A 115 -17.96 15.45 12.61
CA ARG A 115 -17.89 16.89 12.88
C ARG A 115 -16.90 17.63 11.99
N PHE A 116 -15.74 17.03 11.70
CA PHE A 116 -14.60 17.75 11.14
C PHE A 116 -14.23 17.32 9.72
N LEU A 117 -14.68 16.13 9.26
CA LEU A 117 -14.41 15.73 7.88
C LEU A 117 -15.30 16.48 6.90
N ASN A 118 -14.64 17.01 5.91
CA ASN A 118 -15.21 17.59 4.70
C ASN A 118 -14.19 17.43 3.56
N PRO A 119 -14.54 17.76 2.30
CA PRO A 119 -13.61 17.60 1.18
C PRO A 119 -12.25 18.26 1.38
N ASP A 120 -12.19 19.45 1.96
CA ASP A 120 -10.96 20.19 2.23
C ASP A 120 -10.08 19.50 3.28
N THR A 121 -10.68 19.09 4.40
CA THR A 121 -9.97 18.39 5.48
C THR A 121 -9.40 17.07 4.97
N VAL A 122 -10.15 16.33 4.15
CA VAL A 122 -9.69 15.07 3.54
C VAL A 122 -8.57 15.33 2.54
N TYR A 123 -8.68 16.36 1.70
CA TYR A 123 -7.64 16.70 0.75
C TYR A 123 -6.30 17.01 1.43
N TRP A 124 -6.29 17.92 2.40
CA TRP A 124 -5.05 18.29 3.10
C TRP A 124 -4.49 17.16 3.96
N GLY A 125 -5.38 16.40 4.62
CA GLY A 125 -4.97 15.20 5.35
C GLY A 125 -4.35 14.14 4.45
N ALA A 126 -4.94 13.89 3.29
CA ALA A 126 -4.40 12.96 2.31
C ALA A 126 -3.06 13.46 1.72
N LEU A 127 -2.91 14.75 1.43
CA LEU A 127 -1.61 15.32 1.01
C LEU A 127 -0.53 15.14 2.07
N LEU A 128 -0.84 15.35 3.36
CA LEU A 128 0.11 15.09 4.44
C LEU A 128 0.48 13.61 4.50
N GLY A 129 -0.48 12.71 4.33
CA GLY A 129 -0.22 11.27 4.27
C GLY A 129 0.66 10.89 3.07
N CYS A 130 0.38 11.43 1.89
CA CYS A 130 1.23 11.24 0.70
C CYS A 130 2.65 11.76 0.93
N LEU A 131 2.79 12.92 1.55
CA LEU A 131 4.09 13.51 1.89
C LEU A 131 4.91 12.58 2.81
N GLU A 132 4.29 12.03 3.85
CA GLU A 132 4.91 11.10 4.78
C GLU A 132 5.27 9.78 4.11
N MET A 133 4.36 9.20 3.32
CA MET A 133 4.58 7.97 2.56
C MET A 133 5.73 8.12 1.56
N ILE A 134 5.79 9.22 0.79
CA ILE A 134 6.93 9.50 -0.11
C ILE A 134 8.22 9.61 0.72
N SER A 135 8.19 10.33 1.85
CA SER A 135 9.39 10.52 2.67
C SER A 135 9.93 9.22 3.26
N SER A 136 9.10 8.19 3.41
CA SER A 136 9.46 6.85 3.90
C SER A 136 9.48 5.77 2.80
N GLY A 137 9.45 6.14 1.50
CA GLY A 137 9.67 5.22 0.40
C GLY A 137 8.45 4.43 -0.06
N THR A 138 7.25 4.75 0.40
CA THR A 138 6.02 4.18 -0.15
C THR A 138 5.75 4.79 -1.52
N THR A 139 5.58 3.96 -2.54
CA THR A 139 5.28 4.35 -3.93
C THR A 139 3.86 4.02 -4.35
N CYS A 140 3.22 3.08 -3.64
CA CYS A 140 1.86 2.65 -3.90
C CYS A 140 1.11 2.45 -2.58
N LEU A 141 -0.16 2.83 -2.54
CA LEU A 141 -1.01 2.67 -1.35
C LEU A 141 -2.40 2.14 -1.72
N ALA A 142 -3.03 1.43 -0.77
CA ALA A 142 -4.46 1.20 -0.77
C ALA A 142 -5.09 2.07 0.32
N ASP A 143 -6.10 2.84 -0.06
CA ASP A 143 -6.86 3.72 0.83
C ASP A 143 -8.34 3.39 0.80
N GLY A 144 -8.96 3.36 1.96
CA GLY A 144 -10.40 3.18 2.09
C GLY A 144 -10.98 4.18 3.10
N TYR A 145 -11.73 5.20 2.63
CA TYR A 145 -12.22 6.25 3.51
C TYR A 145 -13.45 6.98 2.94
N PHE A 146 -13.74 8.17 3.45
CA PHE A 146 -14.83 9.05 3.02
C PHE A 146 -14.31 10.23 2.18
N PHE A 147 -15.18 10.88 1.39
CA PHE A 147 -14.81 11.98 0.48
C PHE A 147 -13.64 11.64 -0.45
N GLN A 148 -13.63 10.41 -0.98
CA GLN A 148 -12.49 9.88 -1.74
C GLN A 148 -12.17 10.64 -3.04
N ASP A 149 -13.08 11.45 -3.54
CA ASP A 149 -12.78 12.42 -4.61
C ASP A 149 -11.59 13.32 -4.23
N SER A 150 -11.54 13.76 -2.97
CA SER A 150 -10.45 14.61 -2.45
C SER A 150 -9.16 13.83 -2.28
N THR A 151 -9.24 12.58 -1.83
CA THR A 151 -8.06 11.69 -1.74
C THR A 151 -7.48 11.41 -3.12
N VAL A 152 -8.33 11.16 -4.15
CA VAL A 152 -7.85 10.98 -5.53
C VAL A 152 -7.09 12.21 -6.01
N GLN A 153 -7.59 13.42 -5.77
CA GLN A 153 -6.90 14.66 -6.17
C GLN A 153 -5.54 14.78 -5.48
N ALA A 154 -5.49 14.57 -4.16
CA ALA A 154 -4.25 14.64 -3.38
C ALA A 154 -3.21 13.62 -3.84
N VAL A 155 -3.61 12.36 -4.05
CA VAL A 155 -2.72 11.29 -4.51
C VAL A 155 -2.25 11.55 -5.94
N HIS A 156 -3.12 11.99 -6.83
CA HIS A 156 -2.74 12.34 -8.21
C HIS A 156 -1.72 13.47 -8.25
N GLU A 157 -1.91 14.52 -7.45
CA GLU A 157 -0.97 15.64 -7.32
C GLU A 157 0.38 15.19 -6.76
N SER A 158 0.38 14.32 -5.76
CA SER A 158 1.59 13.75 -5.19
C SER A 158 2.41 12.93 -6.18
N GLY A 159 1.74 12.30 -7.15
CA GLY A 159 2.34 11.38 -8.12
C GLY A 159 2.46 9.94 -7.63
N LEU A 160 1.90 9.58 -6.47
CA LEU A 160 1.85 8.21 -5.97
C LEU A 160 0.89 7.36 -6.80
N ARG A 161 1.13 6.04 -6.79
CA ARG A 161 0.18 5.04 -7.27
C ARG A 161 -0.78 4.68 -6.16
N ALA A 162 -2.08 4.47 -6.46
CA ALA A 162 -3.03 4.07 -5.43
C ALA A 162 -4.23 3.26 -5.93
N LEU A 163 -4.70 2.38 -5.05
CA LEU A 163 -6.06 1.84 -5.02
C LEU A 163 -6.87 2.68 -4.04
N ILE A 164 -7.81 3.48 -4.52
CA ILE A 164 -8.62 4.39 -3.68
C ILE A 164 -10.05 3.91 -3.67
N ALA A 165 -10.55 3.54 -2.49
CA ALA A 165 -11.84 2.90 -2.31
C ALA A 165 -12.82 3.77 -1.52
N GLN A 166 -13.99 4.06 -2.10
CA GLN A 166 -15.06 4.80 -1.42
C GLN A 166 -15.64 3.95 -0.30
N GLY A 167 -15.66 4.51 0.91
CA GLY A 167 -16.18 3.89 2.11
C GLY A 167 -17.70 3.70 2.05
N VAL A 168 -18.17 2.52 2.48
CA VAL A 168 -19.57 2.12 2.59
C VAL A 168 -19.84 1.57 3.98
N ILE A 169 -20.88 2.13 4.65
CA ILE A 169 -21.28 1.78 6.01
C ILE A 169 -22.78 2.03 6.19
N ASP A 170 -23.50 1.19 6.96
CA ASP A 170 -24.96 1.25 7.05
C ASP A 170 -25.50 2.19 8.14
N PHE A 171 -24.79 3.26 8.40
CA PHE A 171 -25.27 4.40 9.19
C PHE A 171 -24.75 5.72 8.60
N PRO A 172 -25.31 6.89 8.99
CA PRO A 172 -24.86 8.17 8.47
C PRO A 172 -23.35 8.36 8.63
N ALA A 173 -22.68 8.70 7.55
CA ALA A 173 -21.24 8.86 7.49
C ALA A 173 -20.86 10.16 6.76
N PRO A 174 -19.61 10.66 6.92
CA PRO A 174 -19.17 11.87 6.26
C PRO A 174 -19.39 11.82 4.73
N GLY A 175 -20.17 12.77 4.21
CA GLY A 175 -20.53 12.84 2.78
C GLY A 175 -21.68 11.94 2.34
N VAL A 176 -22.23 11.08 3.22
CA VAL A 176 -23.38 10.22 2.94
C VAL A 176 -24.31 10.18 4.15
N ASP A 177 -25.17 11.20 4.28
CA ASP A 177 -26.14 11.31 5.40
C ASP A 177 -27.19 10.20 5.38
N ASP A 178 -27.57 9.73 4.20
CA ASP A 178 -28.52 8.62 4.01
C ASP A 178 -27.76 7.34 3.62
N PRO A 179 -27.60 6.36 4.52
CA PRO A 179 -26.86 5.13 4.23
C PRO A 179 -27.46 4.30 3.09
N ARG A 180 -28.73 4.49 2.73
CA ARG A 180 -29.34 3.84 1.56
C ARG A 180 -28.73 4.28 0.23
N LYS A 181 -27.97 5.40 0.22
CA LYS A 181 -27.25 5.92 -0.95
C LYS A 181 -25.79 5.48 -1.02
N ASN A 182 -25.29 4.71 -0.05
CA ASN A 182 -23.89 4.29 0.01
C ASN A 182 -23.42 3.62 -1.27
N LEU A 183 -24.15 2.62 -1.75
CA LEU A 183 -23.79 1.89 -2.97
C LEU A 183 -23.86 2.78 -4.22
N GLU A 184 -24.88 3.64 -4.31
CA GLU A 184 -24.98 4.61 -5.40
C GLU A 184 -23.80 5.58 -5.40
N THR A 185 -23.39 6.07 -4.22
CA THR A 185 -22.24 6.97 -4.06
C THR A 185 -20.94 6.27 -4.46
N ALA A 186 -20.74 5.02 -4.01
CA ALA A 186 -19.55 4.24 -4.38
C ALA A 186 -19.52 3.93 -5.88
N GLN A 187 -20.65 3.59 -6.50
CA GLN A 187 -20.71 3.37 -7.93
C GLN A 187 -20.38 4.64 -8.73
N LYS A 188 -20.98 5.80 -8.37
CA LYS A 188 -20.66 7.09 -9.00
C LYS A 188 -19.19 7.49 -8.86
N PHE A 189 -18.60 7.17 -7.72
CA PHE A 189 -17.15 7.37 -7.51
C PHE A 189 -16.33 6.54 -8.50
N ILE A 190 -16.65 5.26 -8.66
CA ILE A 190 -15.98 4.38 -9.63
C ILE A 190 -16.17 4.90 -11.05
N GLU A 191 -17.40 5.19 -11.46
CA GLU A 191 -17.71 5.70 -12.80
C GLU A 191 -16.97 6.99 -13.15
N LYS A 192 -16.73 7.85 -12.15
CA LYS A 192 -15.99 9.10 -12.30
C LYS A 192 -14.49 8.90 -12.50
N TRP A 193 -13.90 7.94 -11.78
CA TRP A 193 -12.45 7.84 -11.67
C TRP A 193 -11.83 6.66 -12.42
N ILE A 194 -12.63 5.71 -12.91
CA ILE A 194 -12.13 4.61 -13.72
C ILE A 194 -11.51 5.16 -15.02
N GLY A 195 -10.25 4.77 -15.29
CA GLY A 195 -9.52 5.23 -16.47
C GLY A 195 -9.05 6.71 -16.42
N PHE A 196 -9.16 7.38 -15.27
CA PHE A 196 -8.68 8.75 -15.09
C PHE A 196 -7.16 8.86 -15.21
N SER A 197 -6.45 7.91 -14.64
CA SER A 197 -4.97 7.89 -14.62
C SER A 197 -4.48 6.47 -14.46
N ASP A 198 -3.34 6.13 -15.08
CA ASP A 198 -2.65 4.84 -14.89
C ASP A 198 -2.12 4.64 -13.46
N LEU A 199 -2.10 5.70 -12.65
CA LEU A 199 -1.68 5.65 -11.25
C LEU A 199 -2.84 5.39 -10.29
N ILE A 200 -4.10 5.62 -10.71
CA ILE A 200 -5.26 5.59 -9.82
C ILE A 200 -6.22 4.45 -10.23
N THR A 201 -6.44 3.53 -9.31
CA THR A 201 -7.46 2.49 -9.41
C THR A 201 -8.56 2.79 -8.41
N PRO A 202 -9.79 3.10 -8.83
CA PRO A 202 -10.92 3.26 -7.90
C PRO A 202 -11.38 1.91 -7.36
N GLY A 203 -12.05 1.92 -6.19
CA GLY A 203 -12.59 0.71 -5.57
C GLY A 203 -13.72 1.00 -4.60
N ILE A 204 -14.15 -0.04 -3.87
CA ILE A 204 -15.12 0.05 -2.78
C ILE A 204 -14.47 -0.50 -1.51
N PHE A 205 -14.75 0.16 -0.40
CA PHE A 205 -14.35 -0.27 0.92
C PHE A 205 -15.59 -0.48 1.80
N CYS A 206 -15.98 -1.74 2.04
CA CYS A 206 -16.97 -2.08 3.04
C CYS A 206 -16.33 -2.01 4.41
N HIS A 207 -16.88 -1.20 5.33
CA HIS A 207 -16.25 -0.98 6.62
C HIS A 207 -16.00 -2.31 7.37
N SER A 208 -17.05 -3.09 7.63
CA SER A 208 -16.88 -4.44 8.22
C SER A 208 -18.17 -5.27 8.05
N PRO A 209 -18.12 -6.59 8.30
CA PRO A 209 -19.32 -7.43 8.30
C PRO A 209 -20.35 -7.05 9.38
N VAL A 210 -19.92 -6.36 10.46
CA VAL A 210 -20.83 -5.89 11.53
C VAL A 210 -21.55 -4.61 11.14
N THR A 211 -20.88 -3.73 10.43
CA THR A 211 -21.38 -2.38 10.11
C THR A 211 -22.00 -2.27 8.72
N CYS A 212 -21.91 -3.33 7.92
CA CYS A 212 -22.55 -3.45 6.61
C CYS A 212 -23.49 -4.62 6.60
N SER A 213 -24.75 -4.38 6.22
CA SER A 213 -25.77 -5.43 6.06
C SER A 213 -25.41 -6.39 4.92
N ARG A 214 -26.06 -7.56 4.92
CA ARG A 214 -25.93 -8.51 3.81
C ARG A 214 -26.23 -7.84 2.45
N GLN A 215 -27.26 -6.98 2.39
CA GLN A 215 -27.65 -6.28 1.16
C GLN A 215 -26.51 -5.37 0.69
N THR A 216 -25.93 -4.60 1.59
CA THR A 216 -24.82 -3.68 1.31
C THR A 216 -23.57 -4.44 0.86
N LEU A 217 -23.18 -5.48 1.58
CA LEU A 217 -22.04 -6.33 1.24
C LEU A 217 -22.18 -6.97 -0.15
N THR A 218 -23.33 -7.60 -0.42
CA THR A 218 -23.56 -8.26 -1.72
C THR A 218 -23.70 -7.26 -2.87
N GLY A 219 -24.28 -6.07 -2.60
CA GLY A 219 -24.34 -4.98 -3.57
C GLY A 219 -23.00 -4.40 -3.92
N ALA A 220 -22.15 -4.14 -2.92
CA ALA A 220 -20.79 -3.66 -3.12
C ALA A 220 -19.94 -4.66 -3.89
N PHE A 221 -20.03 -5.94 -3.54
CA PHE A 221 -19.33 -7.01 -4.25
C PHE A 221 -19.78 -7.11 -5.72
N LYS A 222 -21.11 -7.02 -5.97
CA LYS A 222 -21.64 -7.00 -7.34
C LYS A 222 -21.06 -5.84 -8.15
N ILE A 223 -21.07 -4.61 -7.62
CA ILE A 223 -20.49 -3.44 -8.29
C ILE A 223 -19.00 -3.67 -8.56
N SER A 224 -18.24 -4.12 -7.57
CA SER A 224 -16.81 -4.46 -7.73
C SER A 224 -16.60 -5.45 -8.89
N LYS A 225 -17.40 -6.51 -8.98
CA LYS A 225 -17.32 -7.51 -10.07
C LYS A 225 -17.73 -6.94 -11.43
N ASP A 226 -18.78 -6.13 -11.49
CA ASP A 226 -19.27 -5.53 -12.73
C ASP A 226 -18.21 -4.61 -13.37
N PHE A 227 -17.37 -3.95 -12.55
CA PHE A 227 -16.25 -3.09 -13.01
C PHE A 227 -14.90 -3.81 -13.05
N GLY A 228 -14.80 -5.04 -12.55
CA GLY A 228 -13.52 -5.78 -12.48
C GLY A 228 -12.51 -5.18 -11.49
N LEU A 229 -13.00 -4.57 -10.40
CA LEU A 229 -12.21 -3.86 -9.40
C LEU A 229 -12.12 -4.63 -8.09
N PRO A 230 -11.11 -4.37 -7.23
CA PRO A 230 -11.04 -4.98 -5.90
C PRO A 230 -12.06 -4.40 -4.93
N LEU A 231 -12.47 -5.23 -3.96
CA LEU A 231 -13.27 -4.86 -2.80
C LEU A 231 -12.42 -4.96 -1.54
N GLN A 232 -12.39 -3.92 -0.71
CA GLN A 232 -11.69 -3.93 0.56
C GLN A 232 -12.69 -4.08 1.73
N ILE A 233 -12.26 -4.72 2.83
CA ILE A 233 -13.08 -4.90 4.04
C ILE A 233 -12.18 -5.09 5.27
N HIS A 234 -12.56 -4.56 6.44
CA HIS A 234 -12.04 -5.02 7.72
C HIS A 234 -12.67 -6.37 8.06
N LEU A 235 -11.87 -7.36 8.44
CA LEU A 235 -12.35 -8.72 8.69
C LEU A 235 -11.72 -9.32 9.96
N SER A 236 -12.58 -9.76 10.87
CA SER A 236 -12.17 -10.49 12.08
C SER A 236 -11.07 -9.74 12.86
N GLU A 237 -11.20 -8.42 12.97
CA GLU A 237 -10.25 -7.56 13.67
C GLU A 237 -10.29 -7.80 15.17
N THR A 238 -11.49 -7.97 15.74
CA THR A 238 -11.68 -8.19 17.19
C THR A 238 -12.45 -9.46 17.49
N SER A 239 -12.27 -9.97 18.71
CA SER A 239 -13.10 -11.07 19.24
C SER A 239 -14.57 -10.65 19.37
N GLU A 240 -14.83 -9.37 19.63
CA GLU A 240 -16.18 -8.78 19.72
C GLU A 240 -16.88 -8.81 18.36
N GLU A 241 -16.19 -8.45 17.28
CA GLU A 241 -16.71 -8.58 15.90
C GLU A 241 -17.11 -10.02 15.60
N VAL A 242 -16.20 -10.96 15.88
CA VAL A 242 -16.47 -12.40 15.66
C VAL A 242 -17.71 -12.84 16.44
N ASN A 243 -17.81 -12.48 17.72
CA ASN A 243 -18.93 -12.84 18.58
C ASN A 243 -20.24 -12.22 18.11
N GLU A 244 -20.21 -10.97 17.61
CA GLU A 244 -21.42 -10.29 17.13
C GLU A 244 -21.95 -10.97 15.86
N ILE A 245 -21.09 -11.30 14.89
CA ILE A 245 -21.50 -12.05 13.69
C ILE A 245 -21.99 -13.45 14.05
N MET A 246 -21.33 -14.15 14.96
CA MET A 246 -21.80 -15.45 15.45
C MET A 246 -23.20 -15.37 16.09
N LYS A 247 -23.49 -14.31 16.81
CA LYS A 247 -24.80 -14.08 17.42
C LYS A 247 -25.87 -13.75 16.37
N GLN A 248 -25.54 -12.93 15.37
CA GLN A 248 -26.49 -12.48 14.34
C GLN A 248 -26.73 -13.56 13.29
N GLU A 249 -25.69 -14.24 12.83
CA GLU A 249 -25.66 -15.10 11.65
C GLU A 249 -25.51 -16.59 11.97
N GLY A 250 -25.17 -16.94 13.22
CA GLY A 250 -24.97 -18.32 13.69
C GLY A 250 -23.68 -18.97 13.21
N VAL A 251 -22.79 -18.20 12.54
CA VAL A 251 -21.48 -18.65 12.03
C VAL A 251 -20.44 -17.55 12.20
N ARG A 252 -19.16 -17.89 12.10
CA ARG A 252 -18.04 -16.95 12.18
C ARG A 252 -17.96 -16.06 10.91
N PRO A 253 -17.26 -14.91 10.95
CA PRO A 253 -17.26 -13.92 9.86
C PRO A 253 -16.87 -14.48 8.48
N VAL A 254 -15.83 -15.29 8.38
CA VAL A 254 -15.40 -15.87 7.09
C VAL A 254 -16.46 -16.84 6.54
N HIS A 255 -17.03 -17.68 7.38
CA HIS A 255 -18.11 -18.58 6.98
C HIS A 255 -19.38 -17.80 6.55
N TYR A 256 -19.65 -16.67 7.21
CA TYR A 256 -20.74 -15.79 6.80
C TYR A 256 -20.48 -15.21 5.42
N LEU A 257 -19.29 -14.64 5.17
CA LEU A 257 -18.94 -14.07 3.87
C LEU A 257 -18.93 -15.14 2.76
N ASP A 258 -18.45 -16.37 3.05
CA ASP A 258 -18.51 -17.48 2.10
C ASP A 258 -19.95 -17.86 1.76
N ARG A 259 -20.81 -18.00 2.77
CA ARG A 259 -22.24 -18.33 2.62
C ARG A 259 -22.99 -17.31 1.75
N ILE A 260 -22.63 -16.03 1.80
CA ILE A 260 -23.25 -14.99 0.96
C ILE A 260 -22.48 -14.75 -0.35
N GLY A 261 -21.44 -15.54 -0.63
CA GLY A 261 -20.73 -15.55 -1.90
C GLY A 261 -19.74 -14.39 -2.12
N LEU A 262 -19.18 -13.82 -1.04
CA LEU A 262 -18.26 -12.68 -1.13
C LEU A 262 -16.78 -13.05 -1.24
N LEU A 263 -16.42 -14.33 -1.10
CA LEU A 263 -15.00 -14.73 -1.04
C LEU A 263 -14.47 -15.11 -2.42
N ASP A 264 -13.59 -14.30 -2.95
CA ASP A 264 -12.73 -14.62 -4.10
C ASP A 264 -11.45 -13.75 -4.10
N SER A 265 -10.65 -13.87 -5.17
CA SER A 265 -9.38 -13.16 -5.33
C SER A 265 -9.51 -11.64 -5.55
N SER A 266 -10.72 -11.09 -5.64
CA SER A 266 -10.92 -9.64 -5.68
C SER A 266 -11.10 -9.01 -4.29
N LEU A 267 -11.29 -9.84 -3.24
CA LEU A 267 -11.46 -9.37 -1.88
C LEU A 267 -10.10 -9.16 -1.20
N ILE A 268 -9.90 -7.97 -0.63
CA ILE A 268 -8.77 -7.60 0.23
C ILE A 268 -9.30 -7.45 1.65
N ALA A 269 -8.89 -8.34 2.55
CA ALA A 269 -9.31 -8.36 3.94
C ALA A 269 -8.21 -7.77 4.83
N ALA A 270 -8.48 -6.63 5.46
CA ALA A 270 -7.58 -6.02 6.44
C ALA A 270 -7.70 -6.71 7.81
N HIS A 271 -6.64 -6.65 8.60
CA HIS A 271 -6.46 -7.22 9.94
C HIS A 271 -6.43 -8.75 9.98
N SER A 272 -7.56 -9.43 9.79
CA SER A 272 -7.67 -10.90 9.77
C SER A 272 -7.01 -11.58 10.98
N ILE A 273 -7.28 -11.04 12.19
CA ILE A 273 -6.61 -11.43 13.45
C ILE A 273 -7.22 -12.70 14.03
N HIS A 274 -8.54 -12.65 14.24
CA HIS A 274 -9.28 -13.69 14.99
C HIS A 274 -9.82 -14.79 14.05
N LEU A 275 -8.96 -15.29 13.18
CA LEU A 275 -9.28 -16.44 12.30
C LEU A 275 -8.97 -17.76 12.98
N ASP A 276 -9.87 -18.72 12.84
CA ASP A 276 -9.56 -20.10 13.18
C ASP A 276 -8.87 -20.84 11.99
N PRO A 277 -8.36 -22.06 12.18
CA PRO A 277 -7.67 -22.80 11.13
C PRO A 277 -8.55 -23.10 9.90
N GLU A 278 -9.85 -23.33 10.07
CA GLU A 278 -10.79 -23.61 8.99
C GLU A 278 -11.04 -22.34 8.15
N GLU A 279 -11.21 -21.19 8.83
CA GLU A 279 -11.35 -19.90 8.17
C GLU A 279 -10.13 -19.53 7.33
N MET A 280 -8.90 -19.77 7.85
CA MET A 280 -7.65 -19.56 7.09
C MET A 280 -7.61 -20.44 5.83
N GLU A 281 -8.05 -21.70 5.94
CA GLU A 281 -8.11 -22.62 4.80
C GLU A 281 -9.13 -22.19 3.76
N ILE A 282 -10.30 -21.70 4.17
CA ILE A 282 -11.33 -21.15 3.28
C ILE A 282 -10.78 -19.95 2.53
N LEU A 283 -10.18 -18.96 3.22
CA LEU A 283 -9.61 -17.77 2.61
C LEU A 283 -8.52 -18.13 1.59
N SER A 284 -7.64 -19.09 1.93
CA SER A 284 -6.60 -19.58 1.01
C SER A 284 -7.20 -20.23 -0.24
N LYS A 285 -8.15 -21.14 -0.10
CA LYS A 285 -8.82 -21.82 -1.23
C LYS A 285 -9.58 -20.86 -2.13
N LYS A 286 -10.12 -19.78 -1.58
CA LYS A 286 -10.84 -18.72 -2.31
C LYS A 286 -9.90 -17.68 -2.94
N GLY A 287 -8.62 -17.70 -2.57
CA GLY A 287 -7.63 -16.73 -3.05
C GLY A 287 -7.82 -15.33 -2.49
N VAL A 288 -8.48 -15.21 -1.33
CA VAL A 288 -8.66 -13.91 -0.64
C VAL A 288 -7.28 -13.35 -0.24
N ARG A 289 -7.10 -12.06 -0.42
CA ARG A 289 -5.86 -11.34 -0.16
C ARG A 289 -5.92 -10.66 1.20
N ILE A 290 -4.81 -10.63 1.93
CA ILE A 290 -4.76 -10.11 3.31
C ILE A 290 -3.89 -8.86 3.36
N ALA A 291 -4.39 -7.79 4.00
CA ALA A 291 -3.59 -6.65 4.41
C ALA A 291 -3.32 -6.74 5.92
N HIS A 292 -2.08 -7.05 6.28
CA HIS A 292 -1.65 -7.16 7.68
C HIS A 292 -1.18 -5.82 8.22
N VAL A 293 -1.76 -5.37 9.32
CA VAL A 293 -1.53 -4.05 9.93
C VAL A 293 -1.08 -4.19 11.40
N PRO A 294 0.12 -4.70 11.66
CA PRO A 294 0.55 -5.14 12.99
C PRO A 294 0.61 -4.00 14.02
N GLU A 295 1.03 -2.80 13.64
CA GLU A 295 1.16 -1.68 14.57
C GLU A 295 -0.18 -1.22 15.13
N SER A 296 -1.18 -1.02 14.26
CA SER A 296 -2.54 -0.68 14.69
C SER A 296 -3.12 -1.76 15.59
N ASN A 297 -2.97 -3.05 15.19
CA ASN A 297 -3.44 -4.19 15.98
C ASN A 297 -2.83 -4.21 17.40
N MET A 298 -1.53 -3.91 17.50
CA MET A 298 -0.81 -3.85 18.77
C MET A 298 -1.24 -2.66 19.61
N LYS A 299 -1.31 -1.46 18.99
CA LYS A 299 -1.64 -0.23 19.69
C LYS A 299 -3.07 -0.25 20.27
N LEU A 300 -4.02 -0.80 19.50
CA LEU A 300 -5.41 -0.96 19.93
C LEU A 300 -5.62 -2.21 20.81
N CYS A 301 -4.56 -3.02 20.99
CA CYS A 301 -4.58 -4.25 21.79
C CYS A 301 -5.67 -5.25 21.36
N VAL A 302 -5.93 -5.35 20.05
CA VAL A 302 -6.99 -6.21 19.51
C VAL A 302 -6.52 -7.63 19.22
N GLY A 303 -5.23 -7.90 19.35
CA GLY A 303 -4.63 -9.22 19.13
C GLY A 303 -3.59 -9.22 18.02
N THR A 304 -3.22 -10.41 17.57
CA THR A 304 -2.18 -10.58 16.55
C THR A 304 -2.55 -11.67 15.56
N ALA A 305 -2.50 -11.35 14.28
CA ALA A 305 -2.74 -12.30 13.20
C ALA A 305 -1.61 -13.35 13.12
N ARG A 306 -1.98 -14.60 12.81
CA ARG A 306 -1.01 -15.68 12.61
C ARG A 306 -0.44 -15.70 11.19
N VAL A 307 0.32 -14.64 10.88
CA VAL A 307 0.79 -14.33 9.54
C VAL A 307 1.66 -15.43 8.95
N SER A 308 2.60 -15.96 9.71
CA SER A 308 3.47 -17.07 9.29
C SER A 308 2.65 -18.31 8.88
N LYS A 309 1.63 -18.66 9.68
CA LYS A 309 0.75 -19.79 9.37
C LYS A 309 -0.08 -19.53 8.10
N MET A 310 -0.66 -18.35 7.96
CA MET A 310 -1.41 -17.96 6.76
C MET A 310 -0.54 -17.96 5.51
N ALA A 311 0.68 -17.42 5.59
CA ALA A 311 1.64 -17.45 4.49
C ALA A 311 2.04 -18.89 4.11
N GLY A 312 2.25 -19.77 5.11
CA GLY A 312 2.50 -21.21 4.90
C GLY A 312 1.33 -21.95 4.25
N MET A 313 0.11 -21.44 4.35
CA MET A 313 -1.08 -21.94 3.63
C MET A 313 -1.25 -21.36 2.24
N GLY A 314 -0.33 -20.49 1.77
CA GLY A 314 -0.36 -19.89 0.44
C GLY A 314 -1.24 -18.65 0.30
N LEU A 315 -1.65 -18.01 1.41
CA LEU A 315 -2.34 -16.72 1.36
C LEU A 315 -1.39 -15.62 0.91
N ASP A 316 -1.86 -14.76 0.01
CA ASP A 316 -1.16 -13.52 -0.34
C ASP A 316 -1.36 -12.49 0.77
N ILE A 317 -0.26 -12.03 1.36
CA ILE A 317 -0.27 -11.11 2.49
C ILE A 317 0.63 -9.92 2.17
N GLY A 318 0.06 -8.71 2.18
CA GLY A 318 0.76 -7.44 2.13
C GLY A 318 0.79 -6.77 3.50
N LEU A 319 1.69 -5.79 3.67
CA LEU A 319 1.75 -4.96 4.87
C LEU A 319 0.98 -3.66 4.68
N GLY A 320 0.33 -3.20 5.73
CA GLY A 320 -0.36 -1.92 5.77
C GLY A 320 -0.08 -1.16 7.06
N THR A 321 -0.28 0.15 7.03
CA THR A 321 -0.10 1.01 8.21
C THR A 321 -1.40 1.22 8.98
N ASP A 322 -2.56 1.01 8.34
CA ASP A 322 -3.83 1.53 8.83
C ASP A 322 -3.85 3.09 8.86
N GLY A 323 -4.79 3.70 9.56
CA GLY A 323 -4.87 5.15 9.70
C GLY A 323 -4.00 5.72 10.82
N CYS A 324 -3.52 6.97 10.65
CA CYS A 324 -2.73 7.65 11.67
C CYS A 324 -3.44 7.89 13.00
N ALA A 325 -4.75 7.75 13.06
CA ALA A 325 -5.49 7.81 14.32
C ALA A 325 -5.29 6.56 15.16
N SER A 326 -5.07 5.38 14.54
CA SER A 326 -4.87 4.10 15.22
C SER A 326 -3.40 3.66 15.30
N ASN A 327 -2.53 4.18 14.41
CA ASN A 327 -1.12 3.77 14.32
C ASN A 327 -0.13 4.92 14.62
N ASN A 328 -0.48 6.17 14.35
CA ASN A 328 0.31 7.39 14.50
C ASN A 328 1.40 7.63 13.43
N ASN A 329 1.70 6.70 12.54
CA ASN A 329 2.68 6.88 11.44
C ASN A 329 2.23 6.15 10.16
N LEU A 330 2.92 6.43 9.04
CA LEU A 330 2.73 5.78 7.73
C LEU A 330 4.05 5.22 7.18
N ASP A 331 4.95 4.79 8.08
CA ASP A 331 6.29 4.29 7.77
C ASP A 331 6.34 2.76 7.69
N LEU A 332 6.39 2.22 6.48
CA LEU A 332 6.45 0.77 6.27
C LEU A 332 7.75 0.11 6.77
N PHE A 333 8.84 0.86 7.02
CA PHE A 333 10.04 0.28 7.66
C PHE A 333 9.73 -0.14 9.10
N GLN A 334 8.98 0.68 9.84
CA GLN A 334 8.53 0.32 11.19
C GLN A 334 7.59 -0.89 11.14
N VAL A 335 6.63 -0.89 10.21
CA VAL A 335 5.69 -2.01 10.03
C VAL A 335 6.44 -3.31 9.73
N MET A 336 7.47 -3.28 8.86
CA MET A 336 8.28 -4.46 8.53
C MET A 336 9.02 -5.01 9.75
N ASP A 337 9.70 -4.16 10.52
CA ASP A 337 10.43 -4.56 11.73
C ASP A 337 9.50 -5.20 12.75
N ILE A 338 8.35 -4.58 12.99
CA ILE A 338 7.35 -5.08 13.93
C ILE A 338 6.74 -6.40 13.43
N ALA A 339 6.34 -6.51 12.16
CA ALA A 339 5.76 -7.73 11.60
C ALA A 339 6.71 -8.92 11.76
N ALA A 340 8.00 -8.72 11.44
CA ALA A 340 9.02 -9.75 11.57
C ALA A 340 9.22 -10.21 13.02
N LYS A 341 9.40 -9.26 13.93
CA LYS A 341 9.67 -9.57 15.36
C LYS A 341 8.45 -10.16 16.06
N LEU A 342 7.27 -9.62 15.78
CA LEU A 342 6.01 -10.07 16.39
C LEU A 342 5.68 -11.52 16.00
N SER A 343 5.86 -11.87 14.71
CA SER A 343 5.64 -13.26 14.26
C SER A 343 6.56 -14.24 14.98
N LYS A 344 7.85 -13.90 15.17
CA LYS A 344 8.81 -14.73 15.89
C LYS A 344 8.41 -14.96 17.36
N VAL A 345 7.90 -13.92 18.00
CA VAL A 345 7.44 -14.01 19.40
C VAL A 345 6.20 -14.90 19.52
N ILE A 346 5.24 -14.79 18.56
CA ILE A 346 4.01 -15.57 18.58
C ILE A 346 4.27 -17.06 18.32
N ASP A 347 5.12 -17.33 17.34
CA ASP A 347 5.43 -18.70 16.93
C ASP A 347 6.51 -19.35 17.83
N LEU A 348 7.18 -18.56 18.69
CA LEU A 348 8.36 -18.97 19.47
C LEU A 348 9.45 -19.57 18.58
N ASP A 349 9.59 -19.04 17.36
CA ASP A 349 10.50 -19.53 16.34
C ASP A 349 11.27 -18.35 15.71
N PRO A 350 12.61 -18.27 15.85
CA PRO A 350 13.42 -17.19 15.34
C PRO A 350 13.49 -17.14 13.80
N VAL A 351 13.08 -18.19 13.09
CA VAL A 351 13.05 -18.24 11.63
C VAL A 351 11.66 -17.92 11.06
N SER A 352 10.65 -17.80 11.91
CA SER A 352 9.32 -17.38 11.49
C SER A 352 9.38 -15.99 10.84
N LEU A 353 8.80 -15.86 9.66
CA LEU A 353 8.67 -14.62 8.88
C LEU A 353 10.02 -13.90 8.75
N ASP A 354 10.94 -14.46 7.97
CA ASP A 354 12.28 -13.92 7.74
C ASP A 354 12.28 -12.58 6.98
N ALA A 355 13.43 -11.91 6.93
CA ALA A 355 13.56 -10.59 6.32
C ALA A 355 13.18 -10.57 4.82
N LYS A 356 13.56 -11.59 4.04
CA LYS A 356 13.20 -11.67 2.62
C LYS A 356 11.68 -11.76 2.45
N THR A 357 11.02 -12.57 3.26
CA THR A 357 9.57 -12.74 3.26
C THR A 357 8.85 -11.43 3.65
N VAL A 358 9.32 -10.76 4.70
CA VAL A 358 8.72 -9.48 5.15
C VAL A 358 8.90 -8.39 4.10
N LEU A 359 10.09 -8.28 3.49
CA LEU A 359 10.31 -7.32 2.41
C LEU A 359 9.44 -7.62 1.19
N ALA A 360 9.22 -8.90 0.87
CA ALA A 360 8.28 -9.29 -0.18
C ALA A 360 6.83 -8.86 0.16
N MET A 361 6.41 -8.95 1.42
CA MET A 361 5.09 -8.47 1.86
C MET A 361 4.93 -6.95 1.69
N ALA A 362 6.00 -6.19 1.84
CA ALA A 362 6.02 -4.75 1.62
C ALA A 362 6.26 -4.34 0.15
N THR A 363 6.50 -5.29 -0.76
CA THR A 363 6.83 -5.04 -2.17
C THR A 363 6.05 -5.96 -3.11
N SER A 364 6.62 -7.08 -3.55
CA SER A 364 6.04 -7.98 -4.56
C SER A 364 4.70 -8.61 -4.13
N ARG A 365 4.58 -9.06 -2.90
CA ARG A 365 3.31 -9.57 -2.35
C ARG A 365 2.31 -8.44 -2.08
N GLY A 366 2.77 -7.27 -1.63
CA GLY A 366 1.93 -6.07 -1.55
C GLY A 366 1.30 -5.73 -2.90
N ALA A 367 2.07 -5.80 -3.99
CA ALA A 367 1.55 -5.63 -5.36
C ALA A 367 0.50 -6.69 -5.71
N SER A 368 0.76 -7.97 -5.38
CA SER A 368 -0.21 -9.05 -5.59
C SER A 368 -1.51 -8.82 -4.82
N VAL A 369 -1.42 -8.38 -3.56
CA VAL A 369 -2.59 -8.03 -2.75
C VAL A 369 -3.45 -6.95 -3.41
N LEU A 370 -2.83 -5.96 -4.06
CA LEU A 370 -3.56 -4.90 -4.76
C LEU A 370 -3.95 -5.25 -6.21
N GLY A 371 -3.50 -6.41 -6.74
CA GLY A 371 -3.73 -6.81 -8.15
C GLY A 371 -2.85 -6.04 -9.14
N LEU A 372 -1.72 -5.53 -8.68
CA LEU A 372 -0.77 -4.70 -9.43
C LEU A 372 0.56 -5.43 -9.72
N GLU A 373 0.63 -6.75 -9.49
CA GLU A 373 1.84 -7.56 -9.62
C GLU A 373 2.43 -7.58 -11.05
N ARG A 374 1.62 -7.24 -12.05
CA ARG A 374 2.09 -7.11 -13.44
C ARG A 374 2.81 -5.80 -13.70
N ASP A 375 2.47 -4.77 -12.93
CA ASP A 375 2.97 -3.40 -13.13
C ASP A 375 4.12 -3.06 -12.20
N THR A 376 4.07 -3.46 -10.93
CA THR A 376 5.00 -3.00 -9.90
C THR A 376 5.32 -4.08 -8.85
N GLY A 377 6.04 -3.71 -7.78
CA GLY A 377 6.40 -4.57 -6.64
C GLY A 377 7.70 -5.36 -6.83
N THR A 378 8.24 -5.41 -8.04
CA THR A 378 9.56 -5.97 -8.35
C THR A 378 10.28 -5.07 -9.36
N LEU A 379 11.62 -5.13 -9.39
CA LEU A 379 12.40 -4.50 -10.46
C LEU A 379 12.66 -5.56 -11.55
N GLU A 380 11.89 -5.47 -12.63
CA GLU A 380 12.01 -6.36 -13.77
C GLU A 380 11.83 -5.57 -15.06
N LYS A 381 12.52 -5.99 -16.10
CA LYS A 381 12.36 -5.40 -17.43
C LYS A 381 10.91 -5.52 -17.90
N GLY A 382 10.35 -4.40 -18.34
CA GLY A 382 8.96 -4.26 -18.79
C GLY A 382 7.99 -3.80 -17.71
N LYS A 383 8.37 -3.77 -16.42
CA LYS A 383 7.55 -3.21 -15.33
C LYS A 383 7.71 -1.71 -15.20
N LYS A 384 6.77 -1.10 -14.53
CA LYS A 384 6.78 0.32 -14.16
C LYS A 384 7.94 0.60 -13.22
N ALA A 385 8.59 1.73 -13.41
CA ALA A 385 9.70 2.18 -12.58
C ALA A 385 9.17 2.85 -11.31
N ASP A 386 8.68 2.04 -10.38
CA ASP A 386 8.34 2.41 -9.01
C ASP A 386 9.51 1.95 -8.13
N ILE A 387 10.44 2.86 -7.81
CA ILE A 387 11.78 2.56 -7.29
C ILE A 387 12.10 3.49 -6.13
N ILE A 388 12.78 2.97 -5.11
CA ILE A 388 13.39 3.78 -4.05
C ILE A 388 14.89 3.52 -3.95
N VAL A 389 15.60 4.54 -3.50
CA VAL A 389 17.02 4.48 -3.17
C VAL A 389 17.17 4.72 -1.67
N VAL A 390 17.71 3.73 -0.96
CA VAL A 390 17.98 3.80 0.48
C VAL A 390 19.46 4.07 0.70
N ASP A 391 19.79 5.21 1.30
CA ASP A 391 21.15 5.60 1.65
C ASP A 391 21.70 4.71 2.77
N THR A 392 22.93 4.22 2.64
CA THR A 392 23.54 3.32 3.62
C THR A 392 24.65 3.96 4.45
N HIS A 393 24.85 5.28 4.35
CA HIS A 393 25.90 5.98 5.10
C HIS A 393 25.59 6.18 6.58
N ALA A 394 24.36 5.91 7.03
CA ALA A 394 24.00 6.07 8.42
C ALA A 394 24.69 5.04 9.34
N PRO A 395 25.14 5.43 10.56
CA PRO A 395 25.86 4.52 11.47
C PRO A 395 25.10 3.24 11.81
N HIS A 396 23.77 3.28 11.87
CA HIS A 396 22.93 2.12 12.19
C HIS A 396 22.82 1.11 11.03
N LEU A 397 23.30 1.47 9.83
CA LEU A 397 23.37 0.60 8.65
C LEU A 397 24.79 0.04 8.40
N CYS A 398 25.77 0.34 9.25
CA CYS A 398 27.14 -0.12 9.08
C CYS A 398 27.53 -1.14 10.17
N PRO A 399 28.07 -2.33 9.79
CA PRO A 399 28.28 -2.87 8.43
C PRO A 399 27.02 -3.57 7.86
N ILE A 400 26.93 -3.68 6.51
CA ILE A 400 25.87 -4.45 5.83
C ILE A 400 26.46 -5.78 5.37
N TYR A 401 26.06 -6.89 5.99
CA TYR A 401 26.38 -8.24 5.56
C TYR A 401 25.28 -8.84 4.67
N ASP A 402 24.01 -8.53 5.01
CA ASP A 402 22.82 -8.94 4.30
C ASP A 402 21.91 -7.71 4.08
N PRO A 403 21.68 -7.29 2.83
CA PRO A 403 20.88 -6.11 2.55
C PRO A 403 19.40 -6.27 2.93
N PHE A 404 18.84 -7.50 2.89
CA PHE A 404 17.46 -7.75 3.35
C PHE A 404 17.32 -7.52 4.85
N SER A 405 18.28 -8.05 5.62
CA SER A 405 18.34 -7.83 7.06
C SER A 405 18.51 -6.35 7.40
N ALA A 406 19.38 -5.65 6.67
CA ALA A 406 19.60 -4.22 6.87
C ALA A 406 18.31 -3.40 6.62
N ILE A 407 17.60 -3.68 5.54
CA ILE A 407 16.35 -3.00 5.20
C ILE A 407 15.26 -3.27 6.25
N VAL A 408 15.07 -4.52 6.68
CA VAL A 408 13.93 -4.89 7.54
C VAL A 408 14.17 -4.57 9.01
N TYR A 409 15.41 -4.73 9.51
CA TYR A 409 15.68 -4.64 10.95
C TYR A 409 16.47 -3.39 11.37
N SER A 410 17.10 -2.68 10.42
CA SER A 410 17.99 -1.58 10.76
C SER A 410 17.59 -0.27 10.11
N ALA A 411 17.15 -0.28 8.84
CA ALA A 411 16.77 0.94 8.13
C ALA A 411 15.45 1.52 8.67
N ASN A 412 15.25 2.78 8.41
CA ASN A 412 14.01 3.51 8.71
C ASN A 412 13.66 4.48 7.56
N GLY A 413 12.45 5.05 7.57
CA GLY A 413 12.01 5.92 6.49
C GLY A 413 12.89 7.15 6.24
N ALA A 414 13.70 7.60 7.22
CA ALA A 414 14.61 8.72 7.02
C ALA A 414 15.84 8.36 6.16
N ASP A 415 16.14 7.08 5.98
CA ASP A 415 17.24 6.60 5.15
C ASP A 415 16.87 6.56 3.66
N VAL A 416 15.59 6.72 3.30
CA VAL A 416 15.14 6.80 1.91
C VAL A 416 15.60 8.12 1.31
N LYS A 417 16.48 8.06 0.33
CA LYS A 417 17.09 9.22 -0.33
C LYS A 417 16.28 9.72 -1.52
N ASP A 418 15.89 8.80 -2.41
CA ASP A 418 15.18 9.12 -3.64
C ASP A 418 13.96 8.21 -3.80
N VAL A 419 12.89 8.76 -4.40
CA VAL A 419 11.63 8.05 -4.67
C VAL A 419 11.17 8.35 -6.08
N ILE A 420 10.93 7.29 -6.84
CA ILE A 420 10.50 7.32 -8.24
C ILE A 420 9.20 6.52 -8.36
N VAL A 421 8.20 7.06 -9.05
CA VAL A 421 6.95 6.38 -9.38
C VAL A 421 6.66 6.54 -10.87
N ASN A 422 6.43 5.42 -11.55
CA ASN A 422 6.21 5.40 -13.00
C ASN A 422 7.29 6.18 -13.78
N GLY A 423 8.56 6.08 -13.32
CA GLY A 423 9.71 6.78 -13.87
C GLY A 423 9.82 8.27 -13.52
N LYS A 424 8.83 8.85 -12.84
CA LYS A 424 8.86 10.24 -12.39
C LYS A 424 9.50 10.36 -11.01
N VAL A 425 10.49 11.22 -10.86
CA VAL A 425 11.14 11.48 -9.56
C VAL A 425 10.21 12.32 -8.69
N LEU A 426 9.74 11.76 -7.57
CA LEU A 426 8.88 12.45 -6.60
C LEU A 426 9.68 13.08 -5.47
N MET A 427 10.78 12.44 -5.05
CA MET A 427 11.73 12.95 -4.08
C MET A 427 13.16 12.65 -4.57
N LYS A 428 14.07 13.62 -4.46
CA LYS A 428 15.49 13.48 -4.80
C LYS A 428 16.35 14.11 -3.73
N ASN A 429 17.27 13.33 -3.17
CA ASN A 429 18.11 13.74 -2.03
C ASN A 429 17.26 14.32 -0.88
N ARG A 430 16.15 13.68 -0.55
CA ARG A 430 15.19 14.13 0.49
C ARG A 430 14.43 15.42 0.17
N GLU A 431 14.54 15.96 -1.03
CA GLU A 431 13.78 17.11 -1.50
C GLU A 431 12.59 16.68 -2.36
N PHE A 432 11.38 17.06 -1.96
CA PHE A 432 10.16 16.79 -2.72
C PHE A 432 10.14 17.58 -4.03
N LYS A 433 9.69 16.94 -5.10
CA LYS A 433 9.60 17.53 -6.44
C LYS A 433 8.16 17.80 -6.89
N THR A 434 7.18 17.18 -6.21
CA THR A 434 5.76 17.32 -6.57
C THR A 434 4.93 18.01 -5.49
N LEU A 435 5.40 18.07 -4.25
CA LEU A 435 4.64 18.56 -3.10
C LEU A 435 5.39 19.69 -2.38
N ASP A 436 4.66 20.71 -1.94
CA ASP A 436 5.19 21.76 -1.03
C ASP A 436 4.97 21.31 0.43
N LYS A 437 6.02 20.75 1.04
CA LYS A 437 6.04 20.31 2.43
C LYS A 437 5.61 21.41 3.40
N THR A 438 6.08 22.64 3.17
CA THR A 438 5.84 23.76 4.09
C THR A 438 4.37 24.17 4.08
N GLU A 439 3.79 24.27 2.89
CA GLU A 439 2.39 24.60 2.73
C GLU A 439 1.48 23.51 3.32
N ILE A 440 1.69 22.24 2.97
CA ILE A 440 0.89 21.11 3.44
C ILE A 440 0.87 21.07 4.98
N MET A 441 2.06 21.15 5.60
CA MET A 441 2.15 21.14 7.07
C MET A 441 1.46 22.34 7.71
N ALA A 442 1.54 23.54 7.09
CA ALA A 442 0.88 24.72 7.59
C ALA A 442 -0.65 24.59 7.52
N GLN A 443 -1.20 24.07 6.42
CA GLN A 443 -2.64 23.84 6.24
C GLN A 443 -3.18 22.84 7.25
N VAL A 444 -2.53 21.68 7.40
CA VAL A 444 -2.96 20.67 8.37
C VAL A 444 -2.85 21.17 9.81
N ASN A 445 -1.80 21.93 10.16
CA ASN A 445 -1.70 22.57 11.46
C ASN A 445 -2.80 23.62 11.71
N ASN A 446 -3.28 24.29 10.68
CA ASN A 446 -4.41 25.21 10.80
C ASN A 446 -5.73 24.46 11.01
N ILE A 447 -5.94 23.37 10.26
CA ILE A 447 -7.10 22.48 10.44
C ILE A 447 -7.13 21.93 11.88
N SER A 448 -6.00 21.44 12.39
CA SER A 448 -5.91 20.83 13.72
C SER A 448 -6.31 21.78 14.86
N LYS A 449 -6.13 23.09 14.71
CA LYS A 449 -6.57 24.09 15.69
C LYS A 449 -8.09 24.13 15.87
N SER A 450 -8.85 23.72 14.86
CA SER A 450 -10.31 23.64 14.90
C SER A 450 -10.83 22.33 15.48
N ILE A 451 -9.97 21.30 15.52
CA ILE A 451 -10.31 19.97 16.02
C ILE A 451 -10.18 19.96 17.53
N THR A 452 -11.31 20.02 18.21
CA THR A 452 -11.40 19.92 19.68
C THR A 452 -12.28 18.73 20.06
N ILE A 453 -11.74 17.81 20.88
CA ILE A 453 -12.41 16.59 21.32
C ILE A 453 -12.71 16.62 22.81
#